data_de670c9ff2194fd7e0851fdf88974c78
#
_entry.id   de670c9ff2194fd7e0851fdf88974c78
#
_cell.length_a   1.000
_cell.length_b   1.000
_cell.length_c   1.000
_cell.angle_alpha   90.00
_cell.angle_beta   90.00
_cell.angle_gamma   90.00
#
_symmetry.space_group_name_H-M   'P 1'
#
loop_
_entity.id
_entity.type
_entity.pdbx_description
1 polymer ?
#
loop_
_entity_poly.entity_id
_entity_poly.type
_entity_poly.pdbx_seq_one_letter_code
_entity_poly.pdbx_strand_id
1 'polypeptide(L)'
;PGKGIEMHRQSHSEAWKSIWNRSFVDYGDDYLNNLWYLTMYYANASQGGKYPGRFNNGLWGWNRDVQNWNFYFHWNQQQLFWPLNAAGHHELVNSYLDFRFNSLPQAQKDAREIFNASGAFISDVTERRGYNSAGENANHTPVAEIALDFWRQYQYTCDKKFLEERALPFIIEAARFFETLLVKETDGLYHARKGTGYEGWIELKDGLTELVYARVLFKTALEGV
;
A
#
# COMPACT_ATOMS: atom_id res chain seq x y z
N PRO A 1 28.50 -25.57 0.07
CA PRO A 1 29.87 -25.20 0.31
C PRO A 1 30.54 -24.82 -0.99
N GLY A 2 30.97 -23.59 -1.19
CA GLY A 2 32.06 -23.28 -2.06
C GLY A 2 31.80 -22.93 -3.51
N LYS A 3 30.80 -22.13 -3.87
CA LYS A 3 31.00 -21.28 -5.05
C LYS A 3 32.12 -20.29 -4.68
N GLY A 4 33.21 -20.27 -5.50
CA GLY A 4 34.29 -19.32 -5.25
C GLY A 4 33.84 -17.88 -5.28
N ILE A 5 34.56 -16.96 -4.65
CA ILE A 5 34.24 -15.52 -4.57
C ILE A 5 33.95 -14.95 -5.95
N GLU A 6 34.67 -15.40 -6.99
CA GLU A 6 34.48 -14.91 -8.35
C GLU A 6 33.13 -15.28 -8.94
N MET A 7 32.60 -16.48 -8.67
CA MET A 7 31.22 -16.85 -9.06
C MET A 7 30.16 -16.00 -8.36
N HIS A 8 30.39 -15.66 -7.09
CA HIS A 8 29.46 -14.76 -6.38
C HIS A 8 29.51 -13.35 -6.94
N ARG A 9 30.70 -12.83 -7.26
CA ARG A 9 30.86 -11.53 -7.90
C ARG A 9 30.17 -11.47 -9.27
N GLN A 10 30.38 -12.51 -10.09
CA GLN A 10 29.77 -12.60 -11.40
C GLN A 10 28.24 -12.65 -11.29
N SER A 11 27.68 -13.53 -10.46
CA SER A 11 26.24 -13.67 -10.24
C SER A 11 25.63 -12.37 -9.71
N HIS A 12 26.30 -11.70 -8.77
CA HIS A 12 25.88 -10.40 -8.26
C HIS A 12 25.88 -9.32 -9.34
N SER A 13 26.94 -9.25 -10.14
CA SER A 13 27.05 -8.29 -11.24
C SER A 13 25.97 -8.50 -12.30
N GLU A 14 25.68 -9.75 -12.66
CA GLU A 14 24.64 -10.11 -13.62
C GLU A 14 23.24 -9.72 -13.10
N ALA A 15 22.96 -9.98 -11.83
CA ALA A 15 21.70 -9.58 -11.19
C ALA A 15 21.50 -8.06 -11.26
N TRP A 16 22.51 -7.27 -10.88
CA TRP A 16 22.41 -5.81 -10.95
C TRP A 16 22.34 -5.26 -12.37
N LYS A 17 23.06 -5.87 -13.33
CA LYS A 17 22.90 -5.51 -14.75
C LYS A 17 21.47 -5.72 -15.23
N SER A 18 20.82 -6.82 -14.83
CA SER A 18 19.43 -7.07 -15.17
C SER A 18 18.50 -6.00 -14.60
N ILE A 19 18.75 -5.53 -13.38
CA ILE A 19 17.99 -4.47 -12.73
C ILE A 19 18.19 -3.14 -13.47
N TRP A 20 19.43 -2.73 -13.72
CA TRP A 20 19.74 -1.45 -14.34
C TRP A 20 19.34 -1.36 -15.82
N ASN A 21 19.18 -2.49 -16.51
CA ASN A 21 18.70 -2.52 -17.89
C ASN A 21 17.19 -2.33 -18.03
N ARG A 22 16.43 -2.30 -16.94
CA ARG A 22 14.96 -2.13 -17.00
C ARG A 22 14.50 -0.73 -17.26
N SER A 23 15.15 0.22 -16.63
CA SER A 23 14.81 1.63 -16.76
C SER A 23 16.01 2.51 -16.47
N PHE A 24 15.96 3.71 -17.05
CA PHE A 24 16.98 4.73 -16.80
C PHE A 24 16.32 6.11 -16.81
N VAL A 25 17.02 7.08 -16.26
CA VAL A 25 16.65 8.48 -16.36
C VAL A 25 17.88 9.31 -16.77
N ASP A 26 17.61 10.38 -17.47
CA ASP A 26 18.57 11.45 -17.70
C ASP A 26 17.83 12.78 -17.60
N TYR A 27 18.01 13.43 -16.46
CA TYR A 27 17.45 14.76 -16.18
C TYR A 27 18.35 15.91 -16.63
N GLY A 28 19.54 15.62 -17.19
CA GLY A 28 20.55 16.63 -17.45
C GLY A 28 21.15 17.24 -16.17
N ASP A 29 20.95 16.61 -15.02
CA ASP A 29 21.44 17.01 -13.70
C ASP A 29 21.94 15.78 -12.94
N ASP A 30 23.23 15.77 -12.61
CA ASP A 30 23.89 14.64 -11.97
C ASP A 30 23.33 14.34 -10.58
N TYR A 31 22.92 15.35 -9.83
CA TYR A 31 22.34 15.15 -8.50
C TYR A 31 20.99 14.43 -8.59
N LEU A 32 20.11 14.83 -9.50
CA LEU A 32 18.81 14.21 -9.70
C LEU A 32 18.97 12.79 -10.27
N ASN A 33 19.89 12.59 -11.21
CA ASN A 33 20.22 11.27 -11.74
C ASN A 33 20.68 10.32 -10.61
N ASN A 34 21.64 10.77 -9.79
CA ASN A 34 22.14 9.99 -8.67
C ASN A 34 21.06 9.67 -7.64
N LEU A 35 20.17 10.61 -7.34
CA LEU A 35 19.07 10.40 -6.41
C LEU A 35 18.12 9.32 -6.90
N TRP A 36 17.80 9.31 -8.19
CA TRP A 36 16.96 8.27 -8.80
C TRP A 36 17.64 6.89 -8.72
N TYR A 37 18.92 6.78 -9.15
CA TYR A 37 19.65 5.52 -9.09
C TYR A 37 19.81 5.00 -7.65
N LEU A 38 20.05 5.87 -6.70
CA LEU A 38 20.13 5.51 -5.28
C LEU A 38 18.78 5.00 -4.76
N THR A 39 17.68 5.64 -5.14
CA THR A 39 16.32 5.20 -4.77
C THR A 39 16.02 3.81 -5.34
N MET A 40 16.34 3.56 -6.61
CA MET A 40 16.17 2.25 -7.22
C MET A 40 17.08 1.19 -6.60
N TYR A 41 18.31 1.56 -6.23
CA TYR A 41 19.19 0.68 -5.49
C TYR A 41 18.58 0.25 -4.16
N TYR A 42 18.12 1.20 -3.34
CA TYR A 42 17.49 0.88 -2.07
C TYR A 42 16.24 0.02 -2.24
N ALA A 43 15.39 0.34 -3.19
CA ALA A 43 14.20 -0.44 -3.47
C ALA A 43 14.53 -1.89 -3.82
N ASN A 44 15.44 -2.11 -4.79
CA ASN A 44 15.83 -3.46 -5.21
C ASN A 44 16.59 -4.25 -4.13
N ALA A 45 17.33 -3.57 -3.26
CA ALA A 45 18.05 -4.20 -2.16
C ALA A 45 17.19 -4.51 -0.93
N SER A 46 16.04 -3.82 -0.75
CA SER A 46 15.19 -3.95 0.44
C SER A 46 13.84 -4.60 0.20
N GLN A 47 13.35 -4.63 -1.04
CA GLN A 47 12.04 -5.17 -1.40
C GLN A 47 12.14 -6.55 -2.07
N GLY A 48 10.99 -7.15 -2.39
CA GLY A 48 10.94 -8.46 -3.06
C GLY A 48 11.06 -9.66 -2.13
N GLY A 49 11.19 -9.46 -0.81
CA GLY A 49 11.14 -10.54 0.17
C GLY A 49 9.71 -10.93 0.57
N LYS A 50 9.60 -11.90 1.48
CA LYS A 50 8.31 -12.36 2.02
C LYS A 50 7.49 -11.25 2.69
N TYR A 51 8.16 -10.27 3.26
CA TYR A 51 7.55 -9.11 3.92
C TYR A 51 8.08 -7.84 3.27
N PRO A 52 7.22 -6.86 3.01
CA PRO A 52 7.63 -5.58 2.44
C PRO A 52 8.42 -4.74 3.46
N GLY A 53 9.07 -3.69 2.97
CA GLY A 53 9.59 -2.63 3.82
C GLY A 53 8.49 -2.04 4.70
N ARG A 54 8.82 -1.69 5.92
CA ARG A 54 7.85 -1.22 6.91
C ARG A 54 7.65 0.28 6.82
N PHE A 55 8.20 1.02 7.63
CA PHE A 55 8.23 2.46 7.59
C PHE A 55 9.24 2.94 6.52
N ASN A 56 9.30 4.20 6.21
CA ASN A 56 10.23 4.78 5.21
C ASN A 56 11.72 4.72 5.61
N ASN A 57 12.15 3.63 6.21
CA ASN A 57 13.46 3.45 6.82
C ASN A 57 14.58 3.09 5.86
N GLY A 58 14.24 2.78 4.62
CA GLY A 58 15.21 2.27 3.67
C GLY A 58 15.78 0.90 4.05
N LEU A 59 16.90 0.56 3.44
CA LEU A 59 17.54 -0.76 3.55
C LEU A 59 18.08 -1.04 4.95
N TRP A 60 18.72 -0.05 5.52
CA TRP A 60 19.36 -0.13 6.83
C TRP A 60 18.64 0.75 7.83
N GLY A 61 17.35 0.52 7.98
CA GLY A 61 16.59 1.15 9.03
C GLY A 61 17.43 1.20 10.29
N TRP A 62 18.12 2.30 10.47
CA TRP A 62 19.18 2.43 11.41
C TRP A 62 18.75 3.32 12.52
N ASN A 63 19.08 2.90 13.66
CA ASN A 63 19.17 3.53 14.93
C ASN A 63 17.94 3.43 15.83
N ARG A 64 18.07 4.05 16.94
CA ARG A 64 17.13 4.01 18.06
C ARG A 64 15.72 4.44 17.69
N ASP A 65 15.60 5.43 16.83
CA ASP A 65 14.32 6.02 16.46
C ASP A 65 13.49 5.08 15.56
N VAL A 66 14.17 4.28 14.76
CA VAL A 66 13.54 3.30 13.89
C VAL A 66 12.92 2.15 14.68
N GLN A 67 13.44 1.81 15.83
CA GLN A 67 12.89 0.73 16.66
C GLN A 67 11.50 1.05 17.19
N ASN A 68 11.15 2.31 17.34
CA ASN A 68 9.83 2.75 17.77
C ASN A 68 8.77 2.61 16.66
N TRP A 69 9.19 2.43 15.41
CA TRP A 69 8.32 2.34 14.24
C TRP A 69 8.34 0.92 13.63
N ASN A 70 8.03 -0.05 14.46
CA ASN A 70 8.13 -1.47 14.10
C ASN A 70 6.99 -2.00 13.22
N PHE A 71 5.93 -1.22 13.06
CA PHE A 71 4.72 -1.62 12.37
C PHE A 71 4.69 -1.12 10.93
N TYR A 72 3.67 -1.54 10.19
CA TYR A 72 3.41 -1.10 8.83
C TYR A 72 2.44 0.08 8.88
N PHE A 73 2.97 1.26 8.71
CA PHE A 73 2.20 2.50 8.58
C PHE A 73 1.75 2.64 7.12
N HIS A 74 0.44 2.78 6.88
CA HIS A 74 -0.11 2.76 5.53
C HIS A 74 0.56 3.77 4.59
N TRP A 75 0.51 5.05 4.90
CA TRP A 75 1.09 6.14 4.12
C TRP A 75 2.61 6.00 3.93
N ASN A 76 3.35 5.80 5.02
CA ASN A 76 4.81 5.73 4.98
C ASN A 76 5.30 4.50 4.21
N GLN A 77 4.57 3.39 4.29
CA GLN A 77 4.86 2.21 3.51
C GLN A 77 4.57 2.42 2.02
N GLN A 78 3.42 2.98 1.68
CA GLN A 78 2.99 3.20 0.31
C GLN A 78 3.97 4.05 -0.50
N GLN A 79 4.55 5.08 0.10
CA GLN A 79 5.54 5.94 -0.54
C GLN A 79 6.76 5.19 -1.09
N LEU A 80 7.13 4.07 -0.47
CA LEU A 80 8.25 3.23 -0.94
C LEU A 80 7.92 2.51 -2.25
N PHE A 81 6.64 2.27 -2.53
CA PHE A 81 6.18 1.46 -3.66
C PHE A 81 5.62 2.28 -4.82
N TRP A 82 5.09 3.47 -4.57
CA TRP A 82 4.48 4.29 -5.62
C TRP A 82 5.37 4.57 -6.84
N PRO A 83 6.66 4.90 -6.69
CA PRO A 83 7.52 5.16 -7.84
C PRO A 83 7.90 3.90 -8.62
N LEU A 84 7.81 2.72 -8.02
CA LEU A 84 8.35 1.49 -8.60
C LEU A 84 7.60 1.05 -9.86
N ASN A 85 6.29 1.24 -9.89
CA ASN A 85 5.49 0.96 -11.09
C ASN A 85 5.89 1.86 -12.26
N ALA A 86 6.01 3.15 -12.04
CA ALA A 86 6.45 4.10 -13.06
C ALA A 86 7.90 3.83 -13.53
N ALA A 87 8.75 3.31 -12.64
CA ALA A 87 10.12 2.94 -12.95
C ALA A 87 10.27 1.55 -13.59
N GLY A 88 9.17 0.83 -13.88
CA GLY A 88 9.23 -0.49 -14.52
C GLY A 88 9.64 -1.64 -13.59
N HIS A 89 9.60 -1.45 -12.27
CA HIS A 89 9.95 -2.45 -11.26
C HIS A 89 8.71 -3.03 -10.56
N HIS A 90 7.72 -3.44 -11.35
CA HIS A 90 6.42 -3.92 -10.88
C HIS A 90 6.50 -5.10 -9.90
N GLU A 91 7.46 -5.99 -10.08
CA GLU A 91 7.63 -7.17 -9.23
C GLU A 91 8.01 -6.83 -7.79
N LEU A 92 8.66 -5.69 -7.56
CA LEU A 92 8.99 -5.25 -6.20
C LEU A 92 7.77 -4.81 -5.40
N VAL A 93 6.72 -4.37 -6.10
CA VAL A 93 5.45 -3.98 -5.49
C VAL A 93 4.68 -5.18 -4.94
N ASN A 94 4.89 -6.37 -5.51
CA ASN A 94 4.17 -7.57 -5.14
C ASN A 94 4.32 -7.93 -3.65
N SER A 95 5.50 -7.74 -3.06
CA SER A 95 5.70 -8.04 -1.64
C SER A 95 4.79 -7.21 -0.73
N TYR A 96 4.52 -5.97 -1.10
CA TYR A 96 3.59 -5.08 -0.41
C TYR A 96 2.14 -5.50 -0.64
N LEU A 97 1.74 -5.72 -1.89
CA LEU A 97 0.37 -6.10 -2.23
C LEU A 97 0.02 -7.48 -1.68
N ASP A 98 0.95 -8.44 -1.71
CA ASP A 98 0.75 -9.76 -1.09
C ASP A 98 0.58 -9.67 0.41
N PHE A 99 1.36 -8.86 1.09
CA PHE A 99 1.20 -8.61 2.52
C PHE A 99 -0.20 -8.05 2.83
N ARG A 100 -0.65 -7.04 2.09
CA ARG A 100 -1.97 -6.42 2.27
C ARG A 100 -3.10 -7.37 1.93
N PHE A 101 -2.97 -8.13 0.86
CA PHE A 101 -3.97 -9.13 0.47
C PHE A 101 -4.09 -10.27 1.50
N ASN A 102 -2.96 -10.76 2.00
CA ASN A 102 -2.93 -11.83 3.00
C ASN A 102 -3.46 -11.36 4.37
N SER A 103 -3.51 -10.06 4.64
CA SER A 103 -4.15 -9.51 5.83
C SER A 103 -5.67 -9.32 5.71
N LEU A 104 -6.25 -9.52 4.53
CA LEU A 104 -7.67 -9.29 4.26
C LEU A 104 -8.63 -10.06 5.19
N PRO A 105 -8.40 -11.35 5.52
CA PRO A 105 -9.27 -12.06 6.46
C PRO A 105 -9.30 -11.43 7.87
N GLN A 106 -8.17 -10.91 8.34
CA GLN A 106 -8.11 -10.19 9.61
C GLN A 106 -8.81 -8.83 9.50
N ALA A 107 -8.58 -8.11 8.40
CA ALA A 107 -9.24 -6.83 8.14
C ALA A 107 -10.78 -6.95 8.07
N GLN A 108 -11.30 -8.04 7.50
CA GLN A 108 -12.73 -8.34 7.51
C GLN A 108 -13.26 -8.67 8.91
N LYS A 109 -12.46 -9.36 9.72
CA LYS A 109 -12.80 -9.62 11.12
C LYS A 109 -12.87 -8.33 11.92
N ASP A 110 -11.87 -7.46 11.78
CA ASP A 110 -11.79 -6.18 12.48
C ASP A 110 -12.94 -5.24 12.07
N ALA A 111 -13.33 -5.21 10.79
CA ALA A 111 -14.50 -4.46 10.34
C ALA A 111 -15.79 -4.91 11.07
N ARG A 112 -15.99 -6.20 11.22
CA ARG A 112 -17.16 -6.74 11.96
C ARG A 112 -17.08 -6.46 13.45
N GLU A 113 -15.94 -6.71 14.09
CA GLU A 113 -15.82 -6.66 15.55
C GLU A 113 -15.73 -5.23 16.09
N ILE A 114 -15.09 -4.30 15.36
CA ILE A 114 -14.89 -2.92 15.81
C ILE A 114 -16.07 -2.03 15.38
N PHE A 115 -16.55 -2.19 14.12
CA PHE A 115 -17.50 -1.25 13.51
C PHE A 115 -18.89 -1.85 13.27
N ASN A 116 -19.08 -3.16 13.52
CA ASN A 116 -20.28 -3.89 13.08
C ASN A 116 -20.55 -3.69 11.58
N ALA A 117 -19.49 -3.66 10.78
CA ALA A 117 -19.49 -3.35 9.36
C ALA A 117 -19.19 -4.58 8.50
N SER A 118 -19.67 -4.57 7.25
CA SER A 118 -19.23 -5.48 6.21
C SER A 118 -17.92 -4.99 5.58
N GLY A 119 -17.29 -5.82 4.76
CA GLY A 119 -16.05 -5.48 4.08
C GLY A 119 -14.82 -5.58 4.95
N ALA A 120 -13.80 -4.81 4.66
CA ALA A 120 -12.50 -4.87 5.32
C ALA A 120 -12.10 -3.50 5.88
N PHE A 121 -11.59 -3.48 7.10
CA PHE A 121 -11.00 -2.32 7.76
C PHE A 121 -9.51 -2.51 7.95
N ILE A 122 -8.72 -1.51 7.54
CA ILE A 122 -7.28 -1.44 7.80
C ILE A 122 -7.00 -0.08 8.44
N SER A 123 -6.34 -0.09 9.60
CA SER A 123 -5.99 1.13 10.32
C SER A 123 -4.68 1.75 9.79
N ASP A 124 -4.34 2.94 10.28
CA ASP A 124 -3.06 3.60 10.00
C ASP A 124 -1.88 2.69 10.25
N VAL A 125 -1.98 1.84 11.24
CA VAL A 125 -0.90 0.98 11.72
C VAL A 125 -1.35 -0.47 11.78
N THR A 126 -0.62 -1.33 11.10
CA THR A 126 -0.84 -2.78 11.14
C THR A 126 0.43 -3.51 11.56
N GLU A 127 0.29 -4.58 12.34
CA GLU A 127 1.41 -5.45 12.66
C GLU A 127 1.70 -6.47 11.52
N ARG A 128 2.77 -7.24 11.67
CA ARG A 128 3.25 -8.20 10.66
C ARG A 128 2.22 -9.27 10.27
N ARG A 129 1.27 -9.61 11.15
CA ARG A 129 0.21 -10.60 10.89
C ARG A 129 -1.09 -9.96 10.39
N GLY A 130 -1.08 -8.64 10.15
CA GLY A 130 -2.22 -7.90 9.66
C GLY A 130 -3.19 -7.40 10.73
N TYR A 131 -2.89 -7.59 12.02
CA TYR A 131 -3.72 -7.04 13.10
C TYR A 131 -3.65 -5.52 13.11
N ASN A 132 -4.80 -4.90 13.20
CA ASN A 132 -4.92 -3.46 13.32
C ASN A 132 -4.72 -3.01 14.78
N SER A 133 -4.05 -1.86 14.95
CA SER A 133 -3.85 -1.25 16.26
C SER A 133 -4.80 -0.07 16.46
N ALA A 134 -6.11 -0.26 16.22
CA ALA A 134 -7.06 0.84 16.26
C ALA A 134 -8.38 0.42 16.88
N GLY A 135 -9.05 1.40 17.52
CA GLY A 135 -10.43 1.31 17.97
C GLY A 135 -11.40 1.97 16.98
N GLU A 136 -12.64 2.17 17.41
CA GLU A 136 -13.73 2.72 16.60
C GLU A 136 -13.52 4.16 16.08
N ASN A 137 -12.61 4.92 16.69
CA ASN A 137 -12.26 6.29 16.27
C ASN A 137 -11.06 6.33 15.34
N ALA A 138 -10.80 5.23 14.64
CA ALA A 138 -9.67 5.14 13.72
C ALA A 138 -9.91 5.87 12.41
N ASN A 139 -8.81 6.16 11.72
CA ASN A 139 -8.85 6.60 10.33
C ASN A 139 -9.39 5.48 9.44
N HIS A 140 -10.38 5.77 8.63
CA HIS A 140 -11.03 4.80 7.73
C HIS A 140 -10.39 4.78 6.34
N THR A 141 -9.63 5.81 5.97
CA THR A 141 -9.09 5.95 4.60
C THR A 141 -8.01 4.95 4.22
N PRO A 142 -7.20 4.38 5.14
CA PRO A 142 -6.10 3.48 4.77
C PRO A 142 -6.52 2.29 3.90
N VAL A 143 -7.67 1.69 4.15
CA VAL A 143 -8.14 0.56 3.33
C VAL A 143 -8.46 0.98 1.89
N ALA A 144 -9.01 2.18 1.70
CA ALA A 144 -9.29 2.72 0.37
C ALA A 144 -7.99 3.10 -0.36
N GLU A 145 -7.04 3.71 0.33
CA GLU A 145 -5.73 4.05 -0.21
C GLU A 145 -5.00 2.81 -0.72
N ILE A 146 -4.96 1.75 0.11
CA ILE A 146 -4.36 0.48 -0.27
C ILE A 146 -5.10 -0.17 -1.44
N ALA A 147 -6.44 -0.12 -1.47
CA ALA A 147 -7.23 -0.62 -2.60
C ALA A 147 -6.86 0.09 -3.92
N LEU A 148 -6.60 1.40 -3.86
CA LEU A 148 -6.13 2.16 -5.03
C LEU A 148 -4.70 1.79 -5.44
N ASP A 149 -3.86 1.27 -4.54
CA ASP A 149 -2.55 0.74 -4.93
C ASP A 149 -2.66 -0.57 -5.71
N PHE A 150 -3.62 -1.44 -5.36
CA PHE A 150 -3.97 -2.61 -6.18
C PHE A 150 -4.44 -2.20 -7.58
N TRP A 151 -5.31 -1.19 -7.65
CA TRP A 151 -5.76 -0.65 -8.94
C TRP A 151 -4.62 -0.06 -9.75
N ARG A 152 -3.72 0.70 -9.13
CA ARG A 152 -2.53 1.28 -9.76
C ARG A 152 -1.62 0.19 -10.34
N GLN A 153 -1.37 -0.88 -9.61
CA GLN A 153 -0.59 -2.02 -10.11
C GLN A 153 -1.22 -2.59 -11.41
N TYR A 154 -2.54 -2.79 -11.43
CA TYR A 154 -3.23 -3.23 -12.63
C TYR A 154 -3.10 -2.23 -13.78
N GLN A 155 -3.27 -0.94 -13.52
CA GLN A 155 -3.15 0.10 -14.56
C GLN A 155 -1.77 0.13 -15.23
N TYR A 156 -0.71 -0.14 -14.49
CA TYR A 156 0.64 -0.19 -15.05
C TYR A 156 0.98 -1.51 -15.75
N THR A 157 0.44 -2.62 -15.27
CA THR A 157 0.79 -3.95 -15.79
C THR A 157 -0.19 -4.49 -16.82
N CYS A 158 -1.43 -4.02 -16.83
CA CYS A 158 -2.56 -4.58 -17.57
C CYS A 158 -2.76 -6.09 -17.34
N ASP A 159 -2.30 -6.61 -16.20
CA ASP A 159 -2.44 -8.02 -15.84
C ASP A 159 -3.87 -8.31 -15.37
N LYS A 160 -4.68 -8.88 -16.27
CA LYS A 160 -6.06 -9.25 -15.99
C LYS A 160 -6.19 -10.31 -14.90
N LYS A 161 -5.25 -11.25 -14.84
CA LYS A 161 -5.25 -12.27 -13.79
C LYS A 161 -5.04 -11.65 -12.41
N PHE A 162 -4.10 -10.72 -12.30
CA PHE A 162 -3.90 -9.95 -11.08
C PHE A 162 -5.17 -9.14 -10.71
N LEU A 163 -5.82 -8.52 -11.70
CA LEU A 163 -7.07 -7.80 -11.47
C LEU A 163 -8.14 -8.73 -10.86
N GLU A 164 -8.41 -9.85 -11.50
CA GLU A 164 -9.48 -10.77 -11.13
C GLU A 164 -9.21 -11.50 -9.79
N GLU A 165 -7.97 -11.95 -9.56
CA GLU A 165 -7.63 -12.78 -8.42
C GLU A 165 -7.20 -11.98 -7.18
N ARG A 166 -6.80 -10.72 -7.34
CA ARG A 166 -6.17 -9.93 -6.27
C ARG A 166 -6.79 -8.54 -6.11
N ALA A 167 -6.71 -7.72 -7.17
CA ALA A 167 -7.09 -6.32 -7.05
C ALA A 167 -8.58 -6.15 -6.80
N LEU A 168 -9.41 -6.74 -7.64
CA LEU A 168 -10.86 -6.59 -7.55
C LEU A 168 -11.44 -7.15 -6.25
N PRO A 169 -11.06 -8.36 -5.76
CA PRO A 169 -11.50 -8.84 -4.46
C PRO A 169 -11.14 -7.89 -3.32
N PHE A 170 -9.95 -7.30 -3.31
CA PHE A 170 -9.55 -6.34 -2.29
C PHE A 170 -10.35 -5.03 -2.38
N ILE A 171 -10.49 -4.48 -3.58
CA ILE A 171 -11.24 -3.24 -3.86
C ILE A 171 -12.71 -3.38 -3.43
N ILE A 172 -13.34 -4.52 -3.74
CA ILE A 172 -14.73 -4.78 -3.34
C ILE A 172 -14.88 -4.81 -1.82
N GLU A 173 -13.98 -5.46 -1.10
CA GLU A 173 -14.06 -5.50 0.36
C GLU A 173 -13.84 -4.13 0.99
N ALA A 174 -12.94 -3.32 0.44
CA ALA A 174 -12.77 -1.93 0.84
C ALA A 174 -14.05 -1.10 0.56
N ALA A 175 -14.65 -1.28 -0.62
CA ALA A 175 -15.89 -0.59 -0.98
C ALA A 175 -17.07 -0.95 -0.07
N ARG A 176 -17.21 -2.24 0.30
CA ARG A 176 -18.25 -2.71 1.26
C ARG A 176 -18.10 -2.06 2.63
N PHE A 177 -16.88 -1.85 3.09
CA PHE A 177 -16.63 -1.16 4.34
C PHE A 177 -17.08 0.31 4.25
N PHE A 178 -16.69 1.00 3.18
CA PHE A 178 -17.11 2.39 2.94
C PHE A 178 -18.62 2.55 2.75
N GLU A 179 -19.29 1.59 2.13
CA GLU A 179 -20.76 1.58 2.03
C GLU A 179 -21.41 1.58 3.42
N THR A 180 -20.86 0.84 4.38
CA THR A 180 -21.36 0.80 5.76
C THR A 180 -21.16 2.14 6.50
N LEU A 181 -20.11 2.90 6.16
CA LEU A 181 -19.84 4.21 6.78
C LEU A 181 -20.78 5.31 6.28
N LEU A 182 -21.40 5.13 5.13
CA LEU A 182 -22.26 6.13 4.51
C LEU A 182 -23.72 5.90 4.91
N VAL A 183 -24.36 6.95 5.43
CA VAL A 183 -25.75 6.93 5.86
C VAL A 183 -26.55 7.90 5.03
N LYS A 184 -27.63 7.42 4.40
CA LYS A 184 -28.56 8.30 3.70
C LYS A 184 -29.40 9.07 4.70
N GLU A 185 -29.37 10.40 4.62
CA GLU A 185 -30.12 11.28 5.52
C GLU A 185 -31.42 11.81 4.86
N THR A 186 -32.15 12.65 5.61
CA THR A 186 -33.46 13.17 5.20
C THR A 186 -33.42 14.13 4.01
N ASP A 187 -32.23 14.69 3.70
CA ASP A 187 -32.00 15.52 2.52
C ASP A 187 -31.80 14.66 1.22
N GLY A 188 -31.80 13.33 1.39
CA GLY A 188 -31.63 12.38 0.28
C GLY A 188 -30.19 12.11 -0.11
N LEU A 189 -29.20 12.73 0.56
CA LEU A 189 -27.78 12.55 0.31
C LEU A 189 -27.18 11.49 1.26
N TYR A 190 -26.03 10.94 0.86
CA TYR A 190 -25.23 10.05 1.70
C TYR A 190 -24.20 10.87 2.46
N HIS A 191 -24.15 10.67 3.76
CA HIS A 191 -23.26 11.35 4.69
C HIS A 191 -22.30 10.39 5.35
N ALA A 192 -21.03 10.76 5.41
CA ALA A 192 -20.03 10.03 6.17
C ALA A 192 -20.08 10.46 7.64
N ARG A 193 -20.22 9.48 8.53
CA ARG A 193 -20.27 9.72 9.98
C ARG A 193 -19.04 9.12 10.65
N LYS A 194 -18.59 9.77 11.70
CA LYS A 194 -17.44 9.37 12.53
C LYS A 194 -16.13 9.23 11.75
N GLY A 195 -15.93 10.01 10.69
CA GLY A 195 -14.69 10.05 9.95
C GLY A 195 -13.57 10.68 10.76
N THR A 196 -12.35 10.33 10.40
CA THR A 196 -11.12 10.92 10.93
C THR A 196 -10.38 11.60 9.79
N GLY A 197 -10.50 12.91 9.69
CA GLY A 197 -9.93 13.67 8.57
C GLY A 197 -8.42 13.82 8.62
N TYR A 198 -7.84 13.67 9.81
CA TYR A 198 -6.39 13.78 10.07
C TYR A 198 -6.08 13.29 11.49
N GLU A 199 -4.83 13.02 11.80
CA GLU A 199 -4.39 12.66 13.16
C GLU A 199 -4.92 13.66 14.20
N GLY A 200 -5.73 13.17 15.14
CA GLY A 200 -6.35 13.99 16.18
C GLY A 200 -7.67 14.69 15.80
N TRP A 201 -8.12 14.60 14.55
CA TRP A 201 -9.41 15.12 14.09
C TRP A 201 -10.40 13.96 13.92
N ILE A 202 -11.08 13.59 14.98
CA ILE A 202 -11.98 12.45 15.06
C ILE A 202 -13.44 12.87 15.05
N GLU A 203 -14.32 11.91 14.74
CA GLU A 203 -15.79 12.09 14.75
C GLU A 203 -16.30 13.20 13.81
N LEU A 204 -15.61 13.40 12.70
CA LEU A 204 -16.02 14.39 11.71
C LEU A 204 -17.24 13.89 10.93
N LYS A 205 -18.24 14.74 10.79
CA LYS A 205 -19.31 14.54 9.82
C LYS A 205 -18.83 15.05 8.46
N ASP A 206 -19.00 14.23 7.43
CA ASP A 206 -18.69 14.58 6.04
C ASP A 206 -17.25 15.06 5.84
N GLY A 207 -16.29 14.39 6.48
CA GLY A 207 -14.89 14.64 6.25
C GLY A 207 -14.55 14.53 4.76
N LEU A 208 -13.85 15.52 4.22
CA LEU A 208 -13.51 15.57 2.79
C LEU A 208 -12.76 14.31 2.34
N THR A 209 -11.86 13.80 3.18
CA THR A 209 -11.07 12.60 2.91
C THR A 209 -11.96 11.39 2.69
N GLU A 210 -12.89 11.11 3.60
CA GLU A 210 -13.81 9.98 3.50
C GLU A 210 -14.70 10.06 2.26
N LEU A 211 -15.26 11.23 1.97
CA LEU A 211 -16.12 11.42 0.81
C LEU A 211 -15.37 11.27 -0.51
N VAL A 212 -14.16 11.80 -0.60
CA VAL A 212 -13.31 11.66 -1.80
C VAL A 212 -12.92 10.21 -2.01
N TYR A 213 -12.45 9.52 -0.96
CA TYR A 213 -12.07 8.11 -1.08
C TYR A 213 -13.27 7.21 -1.37
N ALA A 214 -14.43 7.45 -0.75
CA ALA A 214 -15.67 6.73 -1.08
C ALA A 214 -15.99 6.85 -2.57
N ARG A 215 -15.99 8.07 -3.10
CA ARG A 215 -16.28 8.33 -4.53
C ARG A 215 -15.30 7.63 -5.47
N VAL A 216 -14.01 7.78 -5.22
CA VAL A 216 -12.97 7.18 -6.08
C VAL A 216 -13.02 5.67 -5.98
N LEU A 217 -13.15 5.11 -4.79
CA LEU A 217 -13.20 3.67 -4.54
C LEU A 217 -14.40 3.00 -5.24
N PHE A 218 -15.61 3.57 -5.09
CA PHE A 218 -16.80 3.04 -5.76
C PHE A 218 -16.67 3.11 -7.28
N LYS A 219 -16.15 4.22 -7.80
CA LYS A 219 -15.88 4.34 -9.24
C LYS A 219 -14.90 3.26 -9.70
N THR A 220 -13.79 3.07 -9.00
CA THR A 220 -12.79 2.05 -9.31
C THR A 220 -13.36 0.63 -9.23
N ALA A 221 -14.20 0.35 -8.22
CA ALA A 221 -14.86 -0.95 -8.10
C ALA A 221 -15.79 -1.24 -9.30
N LEU A 222 -16.52 -0.24 -9.78
CA LEU A 222 -17.41 -0.38 -10.93
C LEU A 222 -16.64 -0.48 -12.27
N GLU A 223 -15.50 0.18 -12.38
CA GLU A 223 -14.64 0.10 -13.58
C GLU A 223 -13.91 -1.26 -13.68
N GLY A 224 -13.70 -1.95 -12.56
CA GLY A 224 -13.01 -3.24 -12.49
C GLY A 224 -13.90 -4.45 -12.78
N VAL A 225 -15.23 -4.30 -12.74
CA VAL A 225 -16.22 -5.36 -13.05
C VAL A 225 -16.58 -5.34 -14.51
#